data_cb2c3e5f4cc23b1bfa9506d67119f576
#
_entry.id   cb2c3e5f4cc23b1bfa9506d67119f576
#
_cell.length_a   1.000
_cell.length_b   1.000
_cell.length_c   1.000
_cell.angle_alpha   90.00
_cell.angle_beta   90.00
_cell.angle_gamma   90.00
#
_symmetry.space_group_name_H-M   'P 1'
#
loop_
_entity.id
_entity.type
_entity.pdbx_description
1 polymer ?
#
loop_
_entity_poly.entity_id
_entity_poly.type
_entity_poly.pdbx_seq_one_letter_code
_entity_poly.pdbx_strand_id
1 'polypeptide(L)'
;IGYSAFENCSNLINIKIPVSVTSIGYSAFENCSSLINIKIPVRVEKIEVSTFRNCSNLKNIEIPESVINIGYSAFAGCYNLDVVIDNSKDNVVVGEDAFKGCKSVKYTK
;
A
#
# COMPACT_ATOMS: atom_id res chain seq x y z
N ILE A 1 6.72 -4.49 10.09
CA ILE A 1 7.74 -4.32 9.04
C ILE A 1 8.33 -2.92 9.18
N GLY A 2 9.63 -2.89 9.35
CA GLY A 2 10.31 -1.64 9.66
C GLY A 2 10.50 -0.71 8.48
N TYR A 3 10.99 0.47 8.79
CA TYR A 3 11.36 1.53 7.86
C TYR A 3 12.29 0.98 6.76
N SER A 4 11.93 1.21 5.51
CA SER A 4 12.72 0.81 4.34
C SER A 4 13.12 -0.66 4.26
N ALA A 5 12.41 -1.54 4.98
CA ALA A 5 12.82 -2.95 5.12
C ALA A 5 13.07 -3.66 3.77
N PHE A 6 12.25 -3.37 2.76
CA PHE A 6 12.36 -3.95 1.42
C PHE A 6 12.50 -2.89 0.34
N GLU A 7 12.93 -1.69 0.70
CA GLU A 7 13.09 -0.60 -0.26
C GLU A 7 14.05 -1.02 -1.37
N ASN A 8 13.69 -0.71 -2.61
CA ASN A 8 14.47 -1.02 -3.81
C ASN A 8 14.69 -2.51 -4.08
N CYS A 9 13.87 -3.38 -3.49
CA CYS A 9 13.92 -4.81 -3.78
C CYS A 9 13.29 -5.07 -5.16
N SER A 10 14.00 -4.70 -6.22
CA SER A 10 13.50 -4.71 -7.58
C SER A 10 13.22 -6.11 -8.15
N ASN A 11 13.69 -7.15 -7.49
CA ASN A 11 13.44 -8.54 -7.90
C ASN A 11 12.37 -9.24 -7.07
N LEU A 12 11.81 -8.54 -6.07
CA LEU A 12 10.76 -9.10 -5.24
C LEU A 12 9.44 -9.13 -6.01
N ILE A 13 8.91 -10.32 -6.26
CA ILE A 13 7.67 -10.52 -7.02
C ILE A 13 6.47 -10.66 -6.11
N ASN A 14 6.64 -11.43 -5.05
CA ASN A 14 5.60 -11.70 -4.05
C ASN A 14 6.19 -11.65 -2.67
N ILE A 15 5.38 -11.28 -1.69
CA ILE A 15 5.74 -11.43 -0.29
C ILE A 15 4.48 -11.75 0.50
N LYS A 16 4.61 -12.64 1.47
CA LYS A 16 3.53 -12.93 2.40
C LYS A 16 3.85 -12.27 3.73
N ILE A 17 3.00 -11.34 4.12
CA ILE A 17 3.15 -10.65 5.39
C ILE A 17 2.34 -11.42 6.44
N PRO A 18 2.96 -11.83 7.56
CA PRO A 18 2.24 -12.56 8.62
C PRO A 18 1.06 -11.76 9.16
N VAL A 19 -0.02 -12.47 9.52
CA VAL A 19 -1.24 -11.82 10.03
C VAL A 19 -1.05 -11.07 11.34
N SER A 20 0.04 -11.37 12.06
CA SER A 20 0.38 -10.68 13.32
C SER A 20 0.97 -9.28 13.12
N VAL A 21 1.34 -8.92 11.90
CA VAL A 21 1.93 -7.60 11.61
C VAL A 21 0.88 -6.52 11.79
N THR A 22 1.23 -5.49 12.58
CA THR A 22 0.33 -4.37 12.88
C THR A 22 0.74 -3.07 12.21
N SER A 23 1.95 -3.00 11.66
CA SER A 23 2.42 -1.80 10.98
C SER A 23 3.36 -2.13 9.84
N ILE A 24 3.32 -1.28 8.81
CA ILE A 24 4.22 -1.35 7.66
C ILE A 24 4.85 0.03 7.57
N GLY A 25 6.17 0.09 7.76
CA GLY A 25 6.88 1.34 7.94
C GLY A 25 7.05 2.18 6.68
N TYR A 26 7.58 3.37 6.88
CA TYR A 26 7.90 4.33 5.81
C TYR A 26 8.77 3.65 4.77
N SER A 27 8.42 3.81 3.49
CA SER A 27 9.20 3.32 2.36
C SER A 27 9.48 1.81 2.37
N ALA A 28 8.74 1.04 3.17
CA ALA A 28 9.05 -0.38 3.37
C ALA A 28 9.15 -1.17 2.06
N PHE A 29 8.34 -0.83 1.07
CA PHE A 29 8.32 -1.47 -0.25
C PHE A 29 8.53 -0.47 -1.39
N GLU A 30 9.06 0.69 -1.10
CA GLU A 30 9.27 1.72 -2.13
C GLU A 30 10.20 1.19 -3.22
N ASN A 31 9.83 1.43 -4.48
CA ASN A 31 10.59 0.99 -5.66
C ASN A 31 10.69 -0.53 -5.81
N CYS A 32 9.76 -1.28 -5.24
CA CYS A 32 9.66 -2.71 -5.52
C CYS A 32 8.97 -2.90 -6.87
N SER A 33 9.71 -2.63 -7.95
CA SER A 33 9.16 -2.53 -9.30
C SER A 33 8.67 -3.84 -9.89
N SER A 34 9.04 -4.97 -9.32
CA SER A 34 8.58 -6.28 -9.77
C SER A 34 7.46 -6.87 -8.92
N LEU A 35 7.10 -6.19 -7.83
CA LEU A 35 6.05 -6.68 -6.93
C LEU A 35 4.70 -6.65 -7.64
N ILE A 36 4.05 -7.80 -7.75
CA ILE A 36 2.76 -7.95 -8.46
C ILE A 36 1.60 -8.00 -7.49
N ASN A 37 1.78 -8.73 -6.39
CA ASN A 37 0.72 -8.93 -5.41
C ASN A 37 1.26 -8.75 -3.99
N ILE A 38 0.44 -8.17 -3.15
CA ILE A 38 0.68 -8.13 -1.71
C ILE A 38 -0.66 -8.07 -1.01
N LYS A 39 -0.76 -8.80 0.12
CA LYS A 39 -1.95 -8.73 0.96
C LYS A 39 -1.61 -7.97 2.23
N ILE A 40 -2.38 -6.91 2.49
CA ILE A 40 -2.24 -6.14 3.71
C ILE A 40 -2.94 -6.91 4.85
N PRO A 41 -2.22 -7.23 5.92
CA PRO A 41 -2.84 -7.95 7.04
C PRO A 41 -3.94 -7.15 7.73
N VAL A 42 -4.92 -7.88 8.27
CA VAL A 42 -6.14 -7.28 8.85
C VAL A 42 -5.93 -6.53 10.17
N ARG A 43 -4.71 -6.53 10.69
CA ARG A 43 -4.37 -5.77 11.90
C ARG A 43 -3.60 -4.49 11.60
N VAL A 44 -3.28 -4.23 10.34
CA VAL A 44 -2.57 -3.01 9.95
C VAL A 44 -3.52 -1.84 10.02
N GLU A 45 -3.18 -0.83 10.82
CA GLU A 45 -4.02 0.36 10.99
C GLU A 45 -3.55 1.53 10.15
N LYS A 46 -2.29 1.51 9.72
CA LYS A 46 -1.68 2.64 9.04
C LYS A 46 -0.75 2.15 7.92
N ILE A 47 -0.87 2.78 6.76
CA ILE A 47 0.08 2.64 5.68
C ILE A 47 0.86 3.94 5.62
N GLU A 48 2.15 3.87 5.90
CA GLU A 48 3.00 5.05 6.10
C GLU A 48 3.39 5.75 4.79
N VAL A 49 4.08 6.88 4.93
CA VAL A 49 4.58 7.68 3.81
C VAL A 49 5.42 6.81 2.86
N SER A 50 5.11 6.89 1.57
CA SER A 50 5.86 6.25 0.48
C SER A 50 5.98 4.72 0.57
N THR A 51 5.18 4.07 1.39
CA THR A 51 5.31 2.62 1.65
C THR A 51 5.38 1.79 0.38
N PHE A 52 4.52 2.07 -0.60
CA PHE A 52 4.48 1.35 -1.88
C PHE A 52 4.76 2.27 -3.07
N ARG A 53 5.43 3.37 -2.84
CA ARG A 53 5.73 4.32 -3.93
C ARG A 53 6.52 3.63 -5.03
N ASN A 54 6.11 3.86 -6.28
CA ASN A 54 6.76 3.31 -7.47
C ASN A 54 6.75 1.78 -7.57
N CYS A 55 5.76 1.12 -6.98
CA CYS A 55 5.52 -0.29 -7.23
C CYS A 55 4.77 -0.42 -8.57
N SER A 56 5.49 -0.22 -9.67
CA SER A 56 4.90 -0.02 -11.00
C SER A 56 4.22 -1.26 -11.58
N ASN A 57 4.52 -2.45 -11.07
CA ASN A 57 3.89 -3.69 -11.53
C ASN A 57 2.78 -4.20 -10.60
N LEU A 58 2.55 -3.51 -9.50
CA LEU A 58 1.48 -3.89 -8.58
C LEU A 58 0.13 -3.66 -9.26
N LYS A 59 -0.71 -4.69 -9.32
CA LYS A 59 -1.94 -4.66 -10.12
C LYS A 59 -3.20 -4.46 -9.31
N ASN A 60 -3.28 -5.10 -8.16
CA ASN A 60 -4.45 -5.02 -7.30
C ASN A 60 -4.00 -4.97 -5.85
N ILE A 61 -4.67 -4.16 -5.06
CA ILE A 61 -4.49 -4.19 -3.62
C ILE A 61 -5.84 -3.98 -2.95
N GLU A 62 -6.11 -4.79 -1.93
CA GLU A 62 -7.27 -4.61 -1.09
C GLU A 62 -6.79 -4.07 0.25
N ILE A 63 -7.28 -2.90 0.62
CA ILE A 63 -6.92 -2.26 1.88
C ILE A 63 -8.00 -2.62 2.89
N PRO A 64 -7.64 -3.38 3.94
CA PRO A 64 -8.64 -3.87 4.89
C PRO A 64 -9.25 -2.76 5.73
N GLU A 65 -10.39 -3.06 6.31
CA GLU A 65 -11.16 -2.14 7.14
C GLU A 65 -10.35 -1.60 8.34
N SER A 66 -9.34 -2.34 8.78
CA SER A 66 -8.47 -1.91 9.88
C SER A 66 -7.66 -0.66 9.56
N VAL A 67 -7.37 -0.40 8.28
CA VAL A 67 -6.56 0.74 7.88
C VAL A 67 -7.40 2.00 7.90
N ILE A 68 -7.01 2.95 8.75
CA ILE A 68 -7.70 4.22 8.93
C ILE A 68 -6.84 5.41 8.51
N ASN A 69 -5.59 5.17 8.12
CA ASN A 69 -4.68 6.23 7.73
C ASN A 69 -3.76 5.75 6.61
N ILE A 70 -3.71 6.51 5.53
CA ILE A 70 -2.85 6.22 4.38
C ILE A 70 -1.99 7.46 4.16
N GLY A 71 -0.69 7.29 4.24
CA GLY A 71 0.27 8.39 4.25
C GLY A 71 0.53 9.03 2.89
N TYR A 72 1.25 10.14 2.94
CA TYR A 72 1.69 10.90 1.77
C TYR A 72 2.38 9.97 0.77
N SER A 73 1.97 10.04 -0.49
CA SER A 73 2.58 9.26 -1.60
C SER A 73 2.63 7.75 -1.39
N ALA A 74 1.80 7.21 -0.50
CA ALA A 74 1.87 5.79 -0.14
C ALA A 74 1.85 4.85 -1.34
N PHE A 75 1.06 5.18 -2.37
CA PHE A 75 0.95 4.40 -3.61
C PHE A 75 1.26 5.23 -4.85
N ALA A 76 1.93 6.36 -4.70
CA ALA A 76 2.25 7.21 -5.85
C ALA A 76 3.14 6.45 -6.84
N GLY A 77 2.85 6.56 -8.12
CA GLY A 77 3.63 5.89 -9.15
C GLY A 77 3.28 4.42 -9.38
N CYS A 78 2.24 3.93 -8.71
CA CYS A 78 1.72 2.58 -8.96
C CYS A 78 0.75 2.65 -10.15
N TYR A 79 1.28 2.78 -11.36
CA TYR A 79 0.49 3.12 -12.56
C TYR A 79 -0.50 2.06 -13.02
N ASN A 80 -0.31 0.82 -12.60
CA ASN A 80 -1.18 -0.29 -13.00
C ASN A 80 -2.12 -0.74 -11.89
N LEU A 81 -2.15 0.01 -10.78
CA LEU A 81 -2.81 -0.42 -9.55
C LEU A 81 -4.29 -0.06 -9.52
N ASP A 82 -5.11 -1.06 -9.29
CA ASP A 82 -6.50 -0.89 -8.90
C ASP A 82 -6.58 -1.07 -7.38
N VAL A 83 -6.99 -0.02 -6.68
CA VAL A 83 -7.07 0.00 -5.21
C VAL A 83 -8.52 -0.18 -4.78
N VAL A 84 -8.77 -1.14 -3.91
CA VAL A 84 -10.07 -1.30 -3.26
C VAL A 84 -9.89 -1.08 -1.77
N ILE A 85 -10.59 -0.09 -1.23
CA ILE A 85 -10.55 0.24 0.18
C ILE A 85 -11.84 -0.28 0.82
N ASP A 86 -11.71 -1.29 1.67
CA ASP A 86 -12.86 -1.90 2.33
C ASP A 86 -13.33 -1.04 3.50
N ASN A 87 -13.83 0.14 3.16
CA ASN A 87 -14.31 1.11 4.15
C ASN A 87 -15.08 2.22 3.45
N SER A 88 -15.61 3.14 4.25
CA SER A 88 -16.17 4.40 3.77
C SER A 88 -15.06 5.44 3.68
N LYS A 89 -15.15 6.30 2.68
CA LYS A 89 -14.24 7.43 2.52
C LYS A 89 -14.17 8.30 3.79
N ASP A 90 -15.26 8.38 4.54
CA ASP A 90 -15.33 9.19 5.75
C ASP A 90 -14.50 8.62 6.90
N ASN A 91 -14.12 7.36 6.85
CA ASN A 91 -13.41 6.68 7.91
C ASN A 91 -11.91 6.53 7.69
N VAL A 92 -11.41 7.00 6.55
CA VAL A 92 -10.00 6.83 6.19
C VAL A 92 -9.39 8.20 5.89
N VAL A 93 -8.32 8.52 6.61
CA VAL A 93 -7.54 9.73 6.33
C VAL A 93 -6.52 9.39 5.23
N VAL A 94 -6.57 10.12 4.13
CA VAL A 94 -5.71 9.87 2.98
C VAL A 94 -4.78 11.06 2.78
N GLY A 95 -3.48 10.81 2.81
CA GLY A 95 -2.47 11.84 2.65
C GLY A 95 -2.39 12.37 1.21
N GLU A 96 -1.73 13.52 1.07
CA GLU A 96 -1.55 14.14 -0.24
C GLU A 96 -0.82 13.18 -1.19
N ASP A 97 -1.28 13.11 -2.42
CA ASP A 97 -0.69 12.28 -3.48
C ASP A 97 -0.64 10.78 -3.18
N ALA A 98 -1.37 10.31 -2.17
CA ALA A 98 -1.33 8.91 -1.77
C ALA A 98 -1.57 7.95 -2.94
N PHE A 99 -2.46 8.29 -3.85
CA PHE A 99 -2.81 7.44 -4.99
C PHE A 99 -2.45 8.08 -6.33
N LYS A 100 -1.51 9.02 -6.35
CA LYS A 100 -1.13 9.73 -7.56
C LYS A 100 -0.63 8.75 -8.64
N GLY A 101 -1.30 8.75 -9.77
CA GLY A 101 -0.95 7.88 -10.90
C GLY A 101 -1.56 6.48 -10.84
N CYS A 102 -2.25 6.13 -9.76
CA CYS A 102 -2.94 4.84 -9.69
C CYS A 102 -4.04 4.77 -10.75
N LYS A 103 -4.30 3.55 -11.23
CA LYS A 103 -5.30 3.32 -12.27
C LYS A 103 -6.72 3.58 -11.77
N SER A 104 -7.03 3.13 -10.56
CA SER A 104 -8.33 3.37 -9.95
C SER A 104 -8.27 3.25 -8.43
N VAL A 105 -9.20 3.93 -7.77
CA VAL A 105 -9.39 3.83 -6.31
C VAL A 105 -10.88 3.73 -6.06
N LYS A 106 -11.28 2.72 -5.31
CA LYS A 106 -12.69 2.44 -5.04
C LYS A 106 -12.88 2.15 -3.56
N TYR A 107 -13.93 2.74 -2.98
CA TYR A 107 -14.36 2.46 -1.61
C TYR A 107 -15.56 1.52 -1.67
N THR A 108 -15.65 0.56 -0.72
CA THR A 108 -16.74 -0.42 -0.70
C THR A 108 -17.98 0.06 0.03
N LYS A 109 -17.86 1.13 0.82
CA LYS A 109 -18.98 1.61 1.65
C LYS A 109 -19.26 3.08 1.48
#